data_e04fb2878f6315d50209ae9f4597a1c6
#
_entry.id   e04fb2878f6315d50209ae9f4597a1c6
#
_cell.length_a   1.000
_cell.length_b   1.000
_cell.length_c   1.000
_cell.angle_alpha   90.00
_cell.angle_beta   90.00
_cell.angle_gamma   90.00
#
_symmetry.space_group_name_H-M   'P 1'
#
loop_
_entity.id
_entity.type
_entity.pdbx_description
1 polymer ?
#
loop_
_entity_poly.entity_id
_entity_poly.type
_entity_poly.pdbx_seq_one_letter_code
_entity_poly.pdbx_strand_id
1 'polypeptide(L)'
;MSNLNTEKQFEIVMKECRELFTKKLHDYGASWRILRPSSLTDQLFIKAKRIRSLEIKKESLVGEGIRPEFIALINYGIIGLIQIEKGFVDYVDMTVSEAMALYDKHAKEALELMLKKNHDYDEAWRSMRVSSYTDFILTKIERVKEIEEINGETLVSEGIDSNYMDIINYA
;
A
#
# COMPACT_ATOMS: atom_id res chain seq x y z
N MET A 1 22.65 11.17 6.54
CA MET A 1 22.65 10.24 7.68
C MET A 1 21.24 9.76 8.00
N SER A 2 20.27 10.69 8.20
CA SER A 2 18.89 10.34 8.51
C SER A 2 18.20 9.53 7.38
N ASN A 3 18.38 9.90 6.11
CA ASN A 3 17.83 9.16 4.98
C ASN A 3 18.40 7.73 4.87
N LEU A 4 19.67 7.53 5.24
CA LEU A 4 20.29 6.21 5.20
C LEU A 4 19.62 5.25 6.18
N ASN A 5 19.28 5.72 7.37
CA ASN A 5 18.58 4.90 8.37
C ASN A 5 17.14 4.60 7.94
N THR A 6 16.45 5.59 7.40
CA THR A 6 15.09 5.43 6.87
C THR A 6 15.09 4.42 5.71
N GLU A 7 16.05 4.53 4.80
CA GLU A 7 16.18 3.59 3.68
C GLU A 7 16.38 2.15 4.15
N LYS A 8 17.28 1.95 5.10
CA LYS A 8 17.53 0.61 5.68
C LYS A 8 16.27 0.04 6.36
N GLN A 9 15.57 0.86 7.11
CA GLN A 9 14.32 0.46 7.77
C GLN A 9 13.25 0.10 6.75
N PHE A 10 13.12 0.89 5.69
CA PHE A 10 12.21 0.59 4.60
C PHE A 10 12.55 -0.76 3.95
N GLU A 11 13.82 -1.01 3.67
CA GLU A 11 14.28 -2.27 3.09
C GLU A 11 13.94 -3.47 3.96
N ILE A 12 14.11 -3.35 5.29
CA ILE A 12 13.79 -4.42 6.23
C ILE A 12 12.28 -4.73 6.20
N VAL A 13 11.46 -3.71 6.25
CA VAL A 13 9.99 -3.86 6.19
C VAL A 13 9.56 -4.44 4.85
N MET A 14 10.12 -3.92 3.75
CA MET A 14 9.77 -4.40 2.41
C MET A 14 10.20 -5.85 2.19
N LYS A 15 11.30 -6.27 2.79
CA LYS A 15 11.71 -7.67 2.73
C LYS A 15 10.64 -8.58 3.34
N GLU A 16 10.11 -8.21 4.49
CA GLU A 16 9.03 -8.96 5.15
C GLU A 16 7.75 -8.98 4.30
N CYS A 17 7.37 -7.83 3.78
CA CYS A 17 6.18 -7.72 2.91
C CYS A 17 6.35 -8.54 1.64
N ARG A 18 7.52 -8.49 1.03
CA ARG A 18 7.86 -9.22 -0.19
C ARG A 18 7.85 -10.72 0.02
N GLU A 19 8.37 -11.19 1.14
CA GLU A 19 8.35 -12.62 1.49
C GLU A 19 6.93 -13.15 1.58
N LEU A 20 6.03 -12.42 2.23
CA LEU A 20 4.62 -12.81 2.31
C LEU A 20 3.95 -12.77 0.94
N PHE A 21 4.20 -11.73 0.17
CA PHE A 21 3.67 -11.61 -1.19
C PHE A 21 4.12 -12.79 -2.06
N THR A 22 5.41 -13.14 -2.00
CA THR A 22 5.98 -14.25 -2.76
C THR A 22 5.34 -15.58 -2.40
N LYS A 23 5.13 -15.84 -1.11
CA LYS A 23 4.46 -17.07 -0.65
C LYS A 23 3.04 -17.16 -1.17
N LYS A 24 2.27 -16.08 -1.07
CA LYS A 24 0.90 -16.05 -1.58
C LYS A 24 0.85 -16.20 -3.09
N LEU A 25 1.78 -15.57 -3.78
CA LEU A 25 1.90 -15.66 -5.23
C LEU A 25 2.21 -17.09 -5.69
N HIS A 26 3.06 -17.79 -4.94
CA HIS A 26 3.37 -19.20 -5.18
C HIS A 26 2.14 -20.09 -4.98
N ASP A 27 1.38 -19.86 -3.91
CA ASP A 27 0.23 -20.70 -3.57
C ASP A 27 -0.99 -20.42 -4.44
N TYR A 28 -1.25 -19.18 -4.78
CA TYR A 28 -2.49 -18.74 -5.45
C TYR A 28 -2.27 -18.20 -6.86
N GLY A 29 -1.00 -18.03 -7.29
CA GLY A 29 -0.70 -17.29 -8.52
C GLY A 29 -1.10 -15.83 -8.41
N ALA A 30 -1.07 -15.12 -9.53
CA ALA A 30 -1.46 -13.72 -9.58
C ALA A 30 -2.98 -13.57 -9.72
N SER A 31 -3.73 -14.18 -8.81
CA SER A 31 -5.20 -14.19 -8.84
C SER A 31 -5.81 -12.79 -8.75
N TRP A 32 -5.11 -11.85 -8.14
CA TRP A 32 -5.52 -10.45 -8.03
C TRP A 32 -5.56 -9.72 -9.38
N ARG A 33 -5.03 -10.33 -10.45
CA ARG A 33 -5.10 -9.73 -11.79
C ARG A 33 -6.54 -9.50 -12.27
N ILE A 34 -7.49 -10.26 -11.77
CA ILE A 34 -8.91 -10.09 -12.13
C ILE A 34 -9.60 -8.98 -11.32
N LEU A 35 -8.94 -8.44 -10.31
CA LEU A 35 -9.55 -7.42 -9.45
C LEU A 35 -9.55 -6.06 -10.13
N ARG A 36 -10.69 -5.41 -10.10
CA ARG A 36 -10.81 -4.00 -10.51
C ARG A 36 -10.10 -3.13 -9.48
N PRO A 37 -9.56 -1.97 -9.88
CA PRO A 37 -8.95 -1.04 -8.93
C PRO A 37 -9.87 -0.68 -7.75
N SER A 38 -11.17 -0.50 -7.99
CA SER A 38 -12.15 -0.20 -6.93
C SER A 38 -12.23 -1.32 -5.89
N SER A 39 -12.10 -2.58 -6.30
CA SER A 39 -12.09 -3.71 -5.36
C SER A 39 -10.85 -3.69 -4.48
N LEU A 40 -9.71 -3.29 -5.01
CA LEU A 40 -8.48 -3.13 -4.24
C LEU A 40 -8.60 -1.97 -3.26
N THR A 41 -9.22 -0.87 -3.67
CA THR A 41 -9.50 0.26 -2.79
C THR A 41 -10.35 -0.20 -1.60
N ASP A 42 -11.35 -1.05 -1.83
CA ASP A 42 -12.18 -1.61 -0.77
C ASP A 42 -11.37 -2.52 0.17
N GLN A 43 -10.42 -3.29 -0.36
CA GLN A 43 -9.53 -4.09 0.47
C GLN A 43 -8.65 -3.21 1.37
N LEU A 44 -8.10 -2.13 0.83
CA LEU A 44 -7.35 -1.16 1.61
C LEU A 44 -8.21 -0.54 2.70
N PHE A 45 -9.45 -0.18 2.36
CA PHE A 45 -10.41 0.39 3.31
C PHE A 45 -10.68 -0.55 4.48
N ILE A 46 -10.98 -1.82 4.20
CA ILE A 46 -11.27 -2.82 5.24
C ILE A 46 -10.08 -2.98 6.18
N LYS A 47 -8.86 -3.06 5.64
CA LYS A 47 -7.64 -3.22 6.44
C LYS A 47 -7.38 -2.00 7.33
N ALA A 48 -7.51 -0.79 6.78
CA ALA A 48 -7.32 0.44 7.53
C ALA A 48 -8.40 0.60 8.62
N LYS A 49 -9.64 0.27 8.33
CA LYS A 49 -10.74 0.30 9.31
C LYS A 49 -10.51 -0.71 10.44
N ARG A 50 -10.00 -1.88 10.11
CA ARG A 50 -9.67 -2.88 11.14
C ARG A 50 -8.58 -2.36 12.08
N ILE A 51 -7.54 -1.72 11.54
CA ILE A 51 -6.48 -1.11 12.34
C ILE A 51 -7.09 -0.08 13.31
N ARG A 52 -7.91 0.84 12.80
CA ARG A 52 -8.56 1.86 13.64
C ARG A 52 -9.44 1.23 14.71
N SER A 53 -10.20 0.20 14.36
CA SER A 53 -11.04 -0.52 15.32
C SER A 53 -10.22 -1.14 16.45
N LEU A 54 -9.10 -1.78 16.11
CA LEU A 54 -8.22 -2.39 17.12
C LEU A 54 -7.51 -1.34 17.96
N GLU A 55 -7.12 -0.20 17.39
CA GLU A 55 -6.53 0.90 18.13
C GLU A 55 -7.50 1.46 19.18
N ILE A 56 -8.79 1.56 18.84
CA ILE A 56 -9.83 2.04 19.75
C ILE A 56 -10.16 1.01 20.81
N LYS A 57 -10.38 -0.26 20.43
CA LYS A 57 -10.76 -1.35 21.32
C LYS A 57 -9.61 -1.91 22.14
N LYS A 58 -8.39 -1.75 21.64
CA LYS A 58 -7.14 -2.24 22.26
C LYS A 58 -7.09 -3.76 22.45
N GLU A 59 -7.94 -4.51 21.72
CA GLU A 59 -7.95 -5.98 21.77
C GLU A 59 -8.39 -6.57 20.43
N SER A 60 -7.98 -7.81 20.18
CA SER A 60 -8.41 -8.58 19.02
C SER A 60 -8.96 -9.92 19.47
N LEU A 61 -10.16 -10.25 19.03
CA LEU A 61 -10.80 -11.54 19.31
C LEU A 61 -10.18 -12.70 18.53
N VAL A 62 -9.50 -12.40 17.41
CA VAL A 62 -8.82 -13.42 16.60
C VAL A 62 -7.34 -13.56 16.92
N GLY A 63 -6.83 -12.82 17.90
CA GLY A 63 -5.44 -12.92 18.34
C GLY A 63 -4.41 -12.30 17.42
N GLU A 64 -4.83 -11.64 16.35
CA GLU A 64 -3.95 -10.95 15.39
C GLU A 64 -3.91 -9.46 15.71
N GLY A 65 -2.70 -8.90 15.82
CA GLY A 65 -2.50 -7.47 16.05
C GLY A 65 -2.65 -6.64 14.78
N ILE A 66 -2.20 -5.38 14.85
CA ILE A 66 -2.30 -4.44 13.73
C ILE A 66 -1.20 -4.62 12.68
N ARG A 67 -0.06 -5.20 13.04
CA ARG A 67 1.08 -5.35 12.12
C ARG A 67 0.73 -6.10 10.82
N PRO A 68 0.02 -7.26 10.85
CA PRO A 68 -0.36 -7.93 9.61
C PRO A 68 -1.25 -7.06 8.72
N GLU A 69 -2.07 -6.20 9.29
CA GLU A 69 -2.93 -5.30 8.53
C GLU A 69 -2.11 -4.21 7.82
N PHE A 70 -1.07 -3.67 8.46
CA PHE A 70 -0.16 -2.73 7.80
C PHE A 70 0.59 -3.40 6.65
N ILE A 71 1.05 -4.63 6.84
CA ILE A 71 1.69 -5.41 5.76
C ILE A 71 0.71 -5.60 4.60
N ALA A 72 -0.55 -5.92 4.90
CA ALA A 72 -1.59 -6.06 3.88
C ALA A 72 -1.83 -4.75 3.13
N LEU A 73 -1.84 -3.61 3.81
CA LEU A 73 -1.96 -2.29 3.16
C LEU A 73 -0.82 -2.06 2.17
N ILE A 74 0.40 -2.40 2.54
CA ILE A 74 1.56 -2.25 1.65
C ILE A 74 1.39 -3.15 0.42
N ASN A 75 1.09 -4.43 0.62
CA ASN A 75 1.00 -5.38 -0.48
C ASN A 75 -0.20 -5.11 -1.40
N TYR A 76 -1.37 -4.81 -0.85
CA TYR A 76 -2.52 -4.42 -1.67
C TYR A 76 -2.30 -3.08 -2.37
N GLY A 77 -1.60 -2.15 -1.73
CA GLY A 77 -1.22 -0.88 -2.37
C GLY A 77 -0.35 -1.12 -3.61
N ILE A 78 0.64 -1.99 -3.49
CA ILE A 78 1.52 -2.34 -4.61
C ILE A 78 0.74 -3.08 -5.70
N ILE A 79 -0.12 -4.03 -5.33
CA ILE A 79 -1.01 -4.71 -6.28
C ILE A 79 -1.88 -3.69 -7.01
N GLY A 80 -2.37 -2.69 -6.29
CA GLY A 80 -3.16 -1.60 -6.87
C GLY A 80 -2.38 -0.83 -7.93
N LEU A 81 -1.12 -0.52 -7.66
CA LEU A 81 -0.25 0.14 -8.65
C LEU A 81 -0.04 -0.72 -9.89
N ILE A 82 0.13 -2.03 -9.72
CA ILE A 82 0.25 -2.97 -10.84
C ILE A 82 -1.03 -2.95 -11.69
N GLN A 83 -2.19 -3.01 -11.04
CA GLN A 83 -3.48 -3.02 -11.74
C GLN A 83 -3.77 -1.69 -12.44
N ILE A 84 -3.33 -0.57 -11.88
CA ILE A 84 -3.43 0.74 -12.54
C ILE A 84 -2.58 0.75 -13.82
N GLU A 85 -1.37 0.20 -13.75
CA GLU A 85 -0.46 0.15 -14.90
C GLU A 85 -0.95 -0.81 -15.98
N LYS A 86 -1.40 -2.01 -15.60
CA LYS A 86 -1.72 -3.09 -16.55
C LYS A 86 -3.20 -3.22 -16.90
N GLY A 87 -4.08 -2.63 -16.11
CA GLY A 87 -5.52 -2.86 -16.20
C GLY A 87 -5.90 -4.24 -15.64
N PHE A 88 -7.17 -4.42 -15.31
CA PHE A 88 -7.66 -5.72 -14.85
C PHE A 88 -8.01 -6.63 -16.05
N VAL A 89 -8.03 -7.93 -15.82
CA VAL A 89 -8.29 -8.94 -16.85
C VAL A 89 -9.32 -9.96 -16.34
N ASP A 90 -9.85 -10.77 -17.25
CA ASP A 90 -10.86 -11.78 -16.89
C ASP A 90 -10.26 -13.08 -16.39
N TYR A 91 -8.97 -13.27 -16.59
CA TYR A 91 -8.25 -14.49 -16.19
C TYR A 91 -6.83 -14.15 -15.79
N VAL A 92 -6.18 -15.05 -15.06
CA VAL A 92 -4.80 -14.84 -14.61
C VAL A 92 -3.87 -14.97 -15.83
N ASP A 93 -3.24 -13.87 -16.21
CA ASP A 93 -2.40 -13.75 -17.41
C ASP A 93 -0.92 -13.49 -17.10
N MET A 94 -0.54 -13.59 -15.84
CA MET A 94 0.77 -13.15 -15.37
C MET A 94 1.50 -14.29 -14.65
N THR A 95 2.77 -14.48 -15.00
CA THR A 95 3.64 -15.44 -14.32
C THR A 95 4.12 -14.90 -12.98
N VAL A 96 4.61 -15.81 -12.13
CA VAL A 96 5.22 -15.41 -10.85
C VAL A 96 6.38 -14.44 -11.08
N SER A 97 7.23 -14.73 -12.06
CA SER A 97 8.38 -13.88 -12.40
C SER A 97 7.98 -12.47 -12.82
N GLU A 98 6.97 -12.35 -13.68
CA GLU A 98 6.43 -11.05 -14.12
C GLU A 98 5.84 -10.27 -12.94
N ALA A 99 5.06 -10.94 -12.11
CA ALA A 99 4.44 -10.32 -10.94
C ALA A 99 5.48 -9.80 -9.94
N MET A 100 6.54 -10.58 -9.70
CA MET A 100 7.63 -10.17 -8.81
C MET A 100 8.40 -8.98 -9.36
N ALA A 101 8.65 -8.94 -10.66
CA ALA A 101 9.32 -7.81 -11.31
C ALA A 101 8.50 -6.53 -11.17
N LEU A 102 7.19 -6.59 -11.34
CA LEU A 102 6.29 -5.46 -11.18
C LEU A 102 6.19 -5.02 -9.72
N TYR A 103 6.13 -5.96 -8.80
CA TYR A 103 6.15 -5.67 -7.37
C TYR A 103 7.40 -4.87 -7.00
N ASP A 104 8.56 -5.35 -7.40
CA ASP A 104 9.84 -4.71 -7.10
C ASP A 104 9.94 -3.30 -7.72
N LYS A 105 9.45 -3.14 -8.94
CA LYS A 105 9.41 -1.85 -9.63
C LYS A 105 8.60 -0.82 -8.84
N HIS A 106 7.39 -1.16 -8.43
CA HIS A 106 6.52 -0.24 -7.72
C HIS A 106 6.97 0.01 -6.27
N ALA A 107 7.54 -0.99 -5.62
CA ALA A 107 8.16 -0.81 -4.30
C ALA A 107 9.31 0.19 -4.37
N LYS A 108 10.13 0.11 -5.41
CA LYS A 108 11.25 1.04 -5.62
C LYS A 108 10.75 2.46 -5.90
N GLU A 109 9.71 2.62 -6.70
CA GLU A 109 9.10 3.92 -6.99
C GLU A 109 8.57 4.58 -5.70
N ALA A 110 7.93 3.79 -4.84
CA ALA A 110 7.43 4.27 -3.55
C ALA A 110 8.58 4.71 -2.65
N LEU A 111 9.67 3.94 -2.59
CA LEU A 111 10.86 4.30 -1.82
C LEU A 111 11.47 5.61 -2.32
N GLU A 112 11.61 5.76 -3.61
CA GLU A 112 12.18 6.99 -4.21
C GLU A 112 11.36 8.23 -3.84
N LEU A 113 10.03 8.11 -3.89
CA LEU A 113 9.13 9.19 -3.49
C LEU A 113 9.27 9.50 -1.99
N MET A 114 9.33 8.47 -1.15
CA MET A 114 9.48 8.63 0.28
C MET A 114 10.79 9.35 0.63
N LEU A 115 11.90 8.96 0.00
CA LEU A 115 13.19 9.58 0.26
C LEU A 115 13.21 11.06 -0.11
N LYS A 116 12.55 11.45 -1.21
CA LYS A 116 12.39 12.86 -1.59
C LYS A 116 11.63 13.65 -0.55
N LYS A 117 10.50 13.11 -0.09
CA LYS A 117 9.67 13.75 0.94
C LYS A 117 10.40 13.81 2.28
N ASN A 118 11.10 12.75 2.65
CA ASN A 118 11.85 12.69 3.90
C ASN A 118 12.99 13.73 3.93
N HIS A 119 13.61 13.98 2.80
CA HIS A 119 14.64 15.00 2.68
C HIS A 119 14.08 16.39 3.07
N ASP A 120 12.87 16.72 2.63
CA ASP A 120 12.25 18.02 2.90
C ASP A 120 11.77 18.16 4.35
N TYR A 121 11.34 17.07 4.96
CA TYR A 121 10.74 17.07 6.30
C TYR A 121 11.69 16.59 7.40
N ASP A 122 12.92 16.23 7.05
CA ASP A 122 13.98 15.84 7.99
C ASP A 122 13.53 14.79 9.04
N GLU A 123 12.90 13.74 8.57
CA GLU A 123 12.42 12.62 9.41
C GLU A 123 11.40 12.99 10.50
N ALA A 124 10.64 14.06 10.27
CA ALA A 124 9.56 14.45 11.20
C ALA A 124 8.57 13.32 11.45
N TRP A 125 8.45 12.38 10.53
CA TRP A 125 7.56 11.23 10.63
C TRP A 125 7.82 10.36 11.87
N ARG A 126 9.06 10.36 12.39
CA ARG A 126 9.41 9.56 13.57
C ARG A 126 8.72 10.04 14.84
N SER A 127 8.29 11.29 14.87
CA SER A 127 7.60 11.88 16.02
C SER A 127 6.09 11.75 15.96
N MET A 128 5.56 11.17 14.88
CA MET A 128 4.11 11.01 14.71
C MET A 128 3.60 9.76 15.41
N ARG A 129 2.37 9.82 15.87
CA ARG A 129 1.70 8.66 16.46
C ARG A 129 1.30 7.67 15.36
N VAL A 130 1.32 6.37 15.67
CA VAL A 130 0.87 5.33 14.73
C VAL A 130 -0.59 5.58 14.32
N SER A 131 -1.44 5.98 15.27
CA SER A 131 -2.84 6.30 14.99
C SER A 131 -3.01 7.44 13.97
N SER A 132 -2.07 8.39 13.93
CA SER A 132 -2.09 9.46 12.94
C SER A 132 -1.84 8.93 11.53
N TYR A 133 -0.95 7.95 11.38
CA TYR A 133 -0.73 7.28 10.09
C TYR A 133 -1.99 6.57 9.62
N THR A 134 -2.69 5.90 10.50
CA THR A 134 -3.97 5.25 10.19
C THR A 134 -4.97 6.28 9.65
N ASP A 135 -5.06 7.45 10.27
CA ASP A 135 -5.92 8.53 9.82
C ASP A 135 -5.54 9.04 8.44
N PHE A 136 -4.25 9.25 8.20
CA PHE A 136 -3.76 9.69 6.89
C PHE A 136 -4.04 8.65 5.81
N ILE A 137 -3.83 7.37 6.10
CA ILE A 137 -4.17 6.29 5.18
C ILE A 137 -5.66 6.32 4.82
N LEU A 138 -6.53 6.47 5.82
CA LEU A 138 -7.97 6.56 5.59
C LEU A 138 -8.35 7.75 4.73
N THR A 139 -7.72 8.92 4.93
CA THR A 139 -7.99 10.10 4.09
C THR A 139 -7.55 9.87 2.65
N LYS A 140 -6.43 9.18 2.42
CA LYS A 140 -5.98 8.86 1.07
C LYS A 140 -6.90 7.86 0.38
N ILE A 141 -7.41 6.88 1.11
CA ILE A 141 -8.40 5.93 0.59
C ILE A 141 -9.68 6.68 0.19
N GLU A 142 -10.15 7.58 1.03
CA GLU A 142 -11.34 8.39 0.72
C GLU A 142 -11.11 9.23 -0.54
N ARG A 143 -9.93 9.82 -0.69
CA ARG A 143 -9.58 10.58 -1.90
C ARG A 143 -9.58 9.69 -3.14
N VAL A 144 -9.08 8.47 -3.04
CA VAL A 144 -9.12 7.50 -4.16
C VAL A 144 -10.55 7.20 -4.55
N LYS A 145 -11.44 6.98 -3.58
CA LYS A 145 -12.87 6.74 -3.84
C LYS A 145 -13.52 7.92 -4.57
N GLU A 146 -13.22 9.13 -4.15
CA GLU A 146 -13.73 10.34 -4.82
C GLU A 146 -13.26 10.41 -6.27
N ILE A 147 -11.98 10.12 -6.53
CA ILE A 147 -11.41 10.12 -7.88
C ILE A 147 -12.07 9.02 -8.73
N GLU A 148 -12.28 7.85 -8.18
CA GLU A 148 -12.95 6.74 -8.87
C GLU A 148 -14.39 7.11 -9.26
N GLU A 149 -15.12 7.80 -8.39
CA GLU A 149 -16.50 8.24 -8.66
C GLU A 149 -16.59 9.23 -9.83
N ILE A 150 -15.56 10.04 -10.06
CA ILE A 150 -15.51 10.98 -11.19
C ILE A 150 -14.71 10.41 -12.37
N ASN A 151 -14.55 9.10 -12.44
CA ASN A 151 -13.83 8.38 -13.49
C ASN A 151 -12.39 8.88 -13.71
N GLY A 152 -11.72 9.26 -12.62
CA GLY A 152 -10.33 9.73 -12.66
C GLY A 152 -10.15 11.17 -13.11
N GLU A 153 -11.23 11.91 -13.39
CA GLU A 153 -11.15 13.31 -13.79
C GLU A 153 -10.86 14.20 -12.58
N THR A 154 -9.77 14.94 -12.62
CA THR A 154 -9.41 15.90 -11.57
C THR A 154 -8.89 17.19 -12.20
N LEU A 155 -9.10 18.31 -11.51
CA LEU A 155 -8.55 19.62 -11.91
C LEU A 155 -7.07 19.75 -11.51
N VAL A 156 -6.61 18.93 -10.57
CA VAL A 156 -5.23 18.85 -10.11
C VAL A 156 -4.73 17.44 -10.40
N SER A 157 -3.48 17.32 -10.83
CA SER A 157 -2.92 16.07 -11.34
C SER A 157 -2.59 15.02 -10.29
N GLU A 158 -3.29 15.00 -9.16
CA GLU A 158 -3.16 13.92 -8.18
C GLU A 158 -3.98 12.73 -8.65
N GLY A 159 -3.31 11.77 -9.29
CA GLY A 159 -3.93 10.53 -9.73
C GLY A 159 -4.13 9.53 -8.60
N ILE A 160 -4.83 8.44 -8.91
CA ILE A 160 -5.02 7.32 -7.99
C ILE A 160 -3.66 6.71 -7.61
N ASP A 161 -2.73 6.62 -8.55
CA ASP A 161 -1.38 6.11 -8.33
C ASP A 161 -0.60 6.87 -7.26
N SER A 162 -0.63 8.21 -7.28
CA SER A 162 0.02 9.03 -6.25
C SER A 162 -0.56 8.75 -4.87
N ASN A 163 -1.87 8.63 -4.77
CA ASN A 163 -2.54 8.33 -3.51
C ASN A 163 -2.21 6.92 -3.01
N TYR A 164 -2.09 5.96 -3.91
CA TYR A 164 -1.66 4.59 -3.55
C TYR A 164 -0.22 4.57 -3.05
N MET A 165 0.68 5.33 -3.67
CA MET A 165 2.06 5.44 -3.18
C MET A 165 2.10 6.04 -1.76
N ASP A 166 1.30 7.05 -1.49
CA ASP A 166 1.20 7.64 -0.16
C ASP A 166 0.68 6.63 0.87
N ILE A 167 -0.32 5.83 0.51
CA ILE A 167 -0.84 4.76 1.37
C ILE A 167 0.28 3.76 1.71
N ILE A 168 1.03 3.32 0.73
CA ILE A 168 2.16 2.40 0.92
C ILE A 168 3.19 3.00 1.88
N ASN A 169 3.55 4.24 1.67
CA ASN A 169 4.58 4.90 2.47
C ASN A 169 4.14 5.21 3.89
N TYR A 170 2.86 5.52 4.10
CA TYR A 170 2.32 5.68 5.46
C TYR A 170 2.20 4.35 6.19
N ALA A 171 1.92 3.27 5.47
CA ALA A 171 1.81 1.96 6.08
C ALA A 171 3.17 1.37 6.44
#